data_b93dfaabded2f095d98ae412d2126582
#
_entry.id   b93dfaabded2f095d98ae412d2126582
#
_cell.length_a   1.000
_cell.length_b   1.000
_cell.length_c   1.000
_cell.angle_alpha   90.00
_cell.angle_beta   90.00
_cell.angle_gamma   90.00
#
_symmetry.space_group_name_H-M   'P 1'
#
loop_
_entity.id
_entity.type
_entity.pdbx_description
1 polymer ?
#
loop_
_entity_poly.entity_id
_entity_poly.type
_entity_poly.pdbx_seq_one_letter_code
_entity_poly.pdbx_strand_id
1 'polypeptide(L)'
;EGSGIWANYLRQDKKVDGFQVAGRKAKYDVKYNGFLIGSDLISDENSRTGIAFAYADGSHTEKDGVTGKNDTKYYGGDLYHHFTAGGIQYKADIGFIKSDNDLEQTQLGTTIKGSVDGNAFFAGIRAEKEIALGASSLTPYAGLRYYRIHTGDFTDSLGMKHETENANLWNLPVGVEFRHEVKNGSWSLTPVAEIGYNFAMGDKDTKETVSLGGAADTFSFDIGESAFLARLGVEAENSTWTLGGGYRYQKGSDTQSNQWYIQAGYRF
;
A
#
# COMPACT_ATOMS: atom_id res chain seq x y z
N GLU A 1 21.12 12.33 17.26
CA GLU A 1 19.80 11.68 17.41
C GLU A 1 19.99 10.20 17.19
N GLY A 2 19.60 9.40 18.20
CA GLY A 2 19.93 8.00 18.26
C GLY A 2 19.22 7.12 17.25
N SER A 3 19.79 5.95 17.02
CA SER A 3 19.18 4.85 16.30
C SER A 3 17.85 4.46 16.96
N GLY A 4 16.89 4.00 16.18
CA GLY A 4 15.57 3.65 16.69
C GLY A 4 14.98 2.42 16.00
N ILE A 5 14.07 1.76 16.71
CA ILE A 5 13.22 0.70 16.17
C ILE A 5 11.80 1.24 16.10
N TRP A 6 11.12 0.93 15.03
CA TRP A 6 9.73 1.33 14.83
C TRP A 6 8.89 0.21 14.26
N ALA A 7 7.60 0.25 14.54
CA ALA A 7 6.64 -0.72 14.03
C ALA A 7 5.33 -0.03 13.69
N ASN A 8 4.70 -0.49 12.63
CA ASN A 8 3.38 -0.08 12.20
C ASN A 8 2.48 -1.30 12.06
N TYR A 9 1.24 -1.16 12.49
CA TYR A 9 0.16 -2.09 12.19
C TYR A 9 -0.91 -1.38 11.38
N LEU A 10 -1.46 -2.09 10.41
CA LEU A 10 -2.40 -1.58 9.46
C LEU A 10 -3.55 -2.56 9.25
N ARG A 11 -4.77 -2.04 9.27
CA ARG A 11 -5.95 -2.75 8.78
C ARG A 11 -6.59 -1.94 7.65
N GLN A 12 -6.89 -2.61 6.55
CA GLN A 12 -7.51 -2.01 5.38
C GLN A 12 -8.77 -2.78 4.98
N ASP A 13 -9.86 -2.07 4.78
CA ASP A 13 -11.07 -2.55 4.13
C ASP A 13 -11.26 -1.76 2.83
N LYS A 14 -11.28 -2.46 1.70
CA LYS A 14 -11.38 -1.87 0.37
C LYS A 14 -12.53 -2.49 -0.40
N LYS A 15 -13.31 -1.65 -1.06
CA LYS A 15 -14.34 -2.05 -2.02
C LYS A 15 -13.84 -1.74 -3.42
N VAL A 16 -13.96 -2.70 -4.32
CA VAL A 16 -13.53 -2.58 -5.71
C VAL A 16 -14.70 -2.92 -6.64
N ASP A 17 -15.03 -1.97 -7.52
CA ASP A 17 -15.94 -2.17 -8.66
C ASP A 17 -15.07 -2.41 -9.90
N GLY A 18 -14.43 -3.59 -9.97
CA GLY A 18 -13.14 -3.64 -10.61
C GLY A 18 -13.04 -4.21 -12.00
N PHE A 19 -13.85 -5.13 -12.47
CA PHE A 19 -13.67 -5.63 -13.83
C PHE A 19 -14.97 -6.11 -14.46
N GLN A 20 -15.00 -6.08 -15.78
CA GLN A 20 -16.15 -6.57 -16.53
C GLN A 20 -15.92 -8.03 -16.92
N VAL A 21 -16.83 -8.90 -16.49
CA VAL A 21 -16.94 -10.28 -16.95
C VAL A 21 -18.29 -10.41 -17.64
N ALA A 22 -18.29 -10.78 -18.91
CA ALA A 22 -19.51 -10.95 -19.72
C ALA A 22 -20.46 -9.75 -19.65
N GLY A 23 -19.93 -8.53 -19.66
CA GLY A 23 -20.71 -7.29 -19.64
C GLY A 23 -21.23 -6.88 -18.25
N ARG A 24 -20.82 -7.56 -17.18
CA ARG A 24 -21.15 -7.21 -15.80
C ARG A 24 -19.90 -6.75 -15.06
N LYS A 25 -20.04 -5.68 -14.27
CA LYS A 25 -18.97 -5.27 -13.34
C LYS A 25 -18.94 -6.22 -12.16
N ALA A 26 -17.80 -6.86 -11.93
CA ALA A 26 -17.59 -7.64 -10.73
C ALA A 26 -17.26 -6.70 -9.57
N LYS A 27 -17.94 -6.91 -8.44
CA LYS A 27 -17.69 -6.21 -7.18
C LYS A 27 -17.02 -7.17 -6.22
N TYR A 28 -15.95 -6.73 -5.57
CA TYR A 28 -15.34 -7.52 -4.51
C TYR A 28 -14.86 -6.65 -3.35
N ASP A 29 -14.84 -7.26 -2.18
CA ASP A 29 -14.28 -6.69 -0.97
C ASP A 29 -12.87 -7.24 -0.76
N VAL A 30 -11.98 -6.35 -0.37
CA VAL A 30 -10.60 -6.65 -0.04
C VAL A 30 -10.35 -6.27 1.40
N LYS A 31 -9.82 -7.18 2.20
CA LYS A 31 -9.46 -6.94 3.60
C LYS A 31 -8.02 -7.36 3.83
N TYR A 32 -7.23 -6.47 4.40
CA TYR A 32 -5.83 -6.71 4.75
C TYR A 32 -5.56 -6.36 6.20
N ASN A 33 -4.68 -7.17 6.81
CA ASN A 33 -3.98 -6.82 8.04
C ASN A 33 -2.49 -6.91 7.77
N GLY A 34 -1.74 -5.88 8.16
CA GLY A 34 -0.32 -5.82 7.87
C GLY A 34 0.51 -5.28 9.02
N PHE A 35 1.77 -5.72 9.06
CA PHE A 35 2.80 -5.22 9.95
C PHE A 35 3.99 -4.74 9.14
N LEU A 36 4.58 -3.65 9.61
CA LEU A 36 5.83 -3.14 9.11
C LEU A 36 6.73 -2.86 10.32
N ILE A 37 7.92 -3.45 10.33
CA ILE A 37 8.91 -3.28 11.40
C ILE A 37 10.21 -2.81 10.76
N GLY A 38 10.79 -1.76 11.30
CA GLY A 38 12.01 -1.20 10.78
C GLY A 38 12.96 -0.69 11.85
N SER A 39 14.18 -0.47 11.42
CA SER A 39 15.23 0.12 12.25
C SER A 39 16.10 1.05 11.44
N ASP A 40 16.42 2.20 12.02
CA ASP A 40 17.46 3.08 11.50
C ASP A 40 18.82 2.44 11.78
N LEU A 41 19.62 2.25 10.75
CA LEU A 41 20.98 1.66 10.84
C LEU A 41 22.05 2.72 10.99
N ILE A 42 21.87 3.84 10.28
CA ILE A 42 22.78 4.97 10.26
C ILE A 42 21.93 6.23 10.38
N SER A 43 22.27 7.10 11.31
CA SER A 43 21.57 8.36 11.55
C SER A 43 22.56 9.46 11.87
N ASP A 44 22.40 10.61 11.22
CA ASP A 44 23.09 11.85 11.51
C ASP A 44 22.11 13.02 11.60
N GLU A 45 22.61 14.25 11.70
CA GLU A 45 21.76 15.45 11.86
C GLU A 45 20.78 15.67 10.71
N ASN A 46 21.16 15.27 9.50
CA ASN A 46 20.43 15.58 8.28
C ASN A 46 19.94 14.35 7.51
N SER A 47 20.36 13.17 7.92
CA SER A 47 19.97 11.93 7.21
C SER A 47 19.83 10.74 8.13
N ARG A 48 19.06 9.78 7.67
CA ARG A 48 18.98 8.45 8.27
C ARG A 48 18.73 7.41 7.18
N THR A 49 19.38 6.29 7.34
CA THR A 49 19.26 5.11 6.48
C THR A 49 18.83 3.93 7.33
N GLY A 50 17.86 3.18 6.88
CA GLY A 50 17.35 2.06 7.63
C GLY A 50 16.77 0.98 6.72
N ILE A 51 16.35 -0.10 7.37
CA ILE A 51 15.68 -1.23 6.73
C ILE A 51 14.34 -1.48 7.41
N ALA A 52 13.41 -2.01 6.64
CA ALA A 52 12.10 -2.43 7.12
C ALA A 52 11.71 -3.77 6.53
N PHE A 53 10.91 -4.52 7.29
CA PHE A 53 10.29 -5.77 6.88
C PHE A 53 8.80 -5.67 7.02
N ALA A 54 8.08 -6.16 6.02
CA ALA A 54 6.64 -6.15 5.96
C ALA A 54 6.09 -7.58 5.93
N TYR A 55 4.95 -7.75 6.59
CA TYR A 55 4.10 -8.91 6.46
C TYR A 55 2.66 -8.44 6.39
N ALA A 56 1.87 -8.99 5.48
CA ALA A 56 0.44 -8.75 5.45
C ALA A 56 -0.29 -10.04 5.06
N ASP A 57 -1.49 -10.19 5.58
CA ASP A 57 -2.45 -11.16 5.09
C ASP A 57 -3.73 -10.47 4.66
N GLY A 58 -4.39 -11.04 3.68
CA GLY A 58 -5.60 -10.45 3.15
C GLY A 58 -6.50 -11.46 2.46
N SER A 59 -7.73 -11.03 2.23
CA SER A 59 -8.72 -11.78 1.49
C SER A 59 -9.45 -10.89 0.50
N HIS A 60 -9.68 -11.42 -0.68
CA HIS A 60 -10.57 -10.85 -1.69
C HIS A 60 -11.81 -11.74 -1.78
N THR A 61 -13.00 -11.15 -1.67
CA THR A 61 -14.26 -11.88 -1.74
C THR A 61 -15.17 -11.23 -2.78
N GLU A 62 -15.62 -11.99 -3.77
CA GLU A 62 -16.61 -11.54 -4.75
C GLU A 62 -18.01 -11.51 -4.15
N LYS A 63 -18.83 -10.51 -4.53
CA LYS A 63 -20.16 -10.29 -3.95
C LYS A 63 -21.34 -10.60 -4.87
N ASP A 64 -21.19 -10.57 -6.19
CA ASP A 64 -22.31 -10.63 -7.12
C ASP A 64 -22.40 -11.96 -7.89
N GLY A 65 -23.05 -12.97 -7.29
CA GLY A 65 -23.54 -14.17 -7.99
C GLY A 65 -22.51 -15.23 -8.35
N VAL A 66 -21.23 -14.94 -8.21
CA VAL A 66 -20.11 -15.89 -8.29
C VAL A 66 -19.39 -15.85 -6.96
N THR A 67 -19.30 -16.98 -6.28
CA THR A 67 -18.56 -17.05 -5.02
C THR A 67 -17.08 -17.26 -5.32
N GLY A 68 -16.31 -16.19 -5.27
CA GLY A 68 -14.86 -16.22 -5.43
C GLY A 68 -14.16 -15.77 -4.15
N LYS A 69 -13.07 -16.43 -3.80
CA LYS A 69 -12.23 -16.10 -2.67
C LYS A 69 -10.77 -16.18 -3.07
N ASN A 70 -9.99 -15.17 -2.68
CA ASN A 70 -8.54 -15.16 -2.81
C ASN A 70 -7.95 -14.84 -1.44
N ASP A 71 -7.19 -15.76 -0.88
CA ASP A 71 -6.41 -15.53 0.33
C ASP A 71 -4.97 -15.23 -0.08
N THR A 72 -4.46 -14.07 0.35
CA THR A 72 -3.15 -13.57 -0.03
C THR A 72 -2.29 -13.33 1.19
N LYS A 73 -1.02 -13.75 1.11
CA LYS A 73 0.02 -13.39 2.07
C LYS A 73 1.10 -12.61 1.35
N TYR A 74 1.55 -11.53 1.97
CA TYR A 74 2.61 -10.65 1.47
C TYR A 74 3.78 -10.66 2.43
N TYR A 75 5.00 -10.71 1.87
CA TYR A 75 6.27 -10.57 2.58
C TYR A 75 7.10 -9.55 1.82
N GLY A 76 7.72 -8.63 2.53
CA GLY A 76 8.52 -7.61 1.88
C GLY A 76 9.70 -7.15 2.68
N GLY A 77 10.62 -6.52 1.99
CA GLY A 77 11.77 -5.81 2.55
C GLY A 77 11.94 -4.47 1.87
N ASP A 78 12.41 -3.50 2.62
CA ASP A 78 12.58 -2.12 2.17
C ASP A 78 13.87 -1.53 2.76
N LEU A 79 14.62 -0.87 1.90
CA LEU A 79 15.76 -0.05 2.28
C LEU A 79 15.37 1.40 2.07
N TYR A 80 15.40 2.21 3.12
CA TYR A 80 15.03 3.62 3.06
C TYR A 80 16.19 4.55 3.42
N HIS A 81 16.17 5.72 2.80
CA HIS A 81 17.07 6.81 3.08
C HIS A 81 16.29 8.13 3.12
N HIS A 82 16.28 8.78 4.29
CA HIS A 82 15.67 10.08 4.49
C HIS A 82 16.76 11.11 4.71
N PHE A 83 16.68 12.22 4.01
CA PHE A 83 17.65 13.32 4.15
C PHE A 83 17.00 14.67 3.96
N THR A 84 17.62 15.70 4.56
CA THR A 84 17.17 17.09 4.44
C THR A 84 18.25 17.88 3.70
N ALA A 85 17.84 18.59 2.66
CA ALA A 85 18.71 19.47 1.88
C ALA A 85 17.93 20.71 1.45
N GLY A 86 18.51 21.90 1.65
CA GLY A 86 17.89 23.16 1.26
C GLY A 86 16.52 23.44 1.92
N GLY A 87 16.29 22.93 3.13
CA GLY A 87 15.02 23.07 3.84
C GLY A 87 13.91 22.12 3.34
N ILE A 88 14.23 21.20 2.44
CA ILE A 88 13.32 20.19 1.93
C ILE A 88 13.74 18.84 2.49
N GLN A 89 12.78 18.08 3.00
CA GLN A 89 12.98 16.71 3.42
C GLN A 89 12.68 15.76 2.26
N TYR A 90 13.62 14.85 1.97
CA TYR A 90 13.48 13.81 0.96
C TYR A 90 13.41 12.45 1.63
N LYS A 91 12.46 11.63 1.18
CA LYS A 91 12.27 10.24 1.62
C LYS A 91 12.35 9.34 0.41
N ALA A 92 13.44 8.60 0.29
CA ALA A 92 13.66 7.65 -0.79
C ALA A 92 13.68 6.23 -0.26
N ASP A 93 13.16 5.29 -1.02
CA ASP A 93 13.16 3.88 -0.67
C ASP A 93 13.20 2.98 -1.91
N ILE A 94 13.72 1.79 -1.71
CA ILE A 94 13.64 0.67 -2.66
C ILE A 94 13.26 -0.58 -1.91
N GLY A 95 12.46 -1.44 -2.52
CA GLY A 95 12.05 -2.64 -1.85
C GLY A 95 11.48 -3.70 -2.78
N PHE A 96 11.15 -4.81 -2.14
CA PHE A 96 10.66 -6.00 -2.80
C PHE A 96 9.55 -6.62 -1.98
N ILE A 97 8.50 -7.07 -2.66
CA ILE A 97 7.35 -7.77 -2.06
C ILE A 97 7.14 -9.07 -2.81
N LYS A 98 6.96 -10.14 -2.06
CA LYS A 98 6.48 -11.43 -2.55
C LYS A 98 5.07 -11.68 -2.08
N SER A 99 4.23 -12.24 -2.94
CA SER A 99 2.87 -12.64 -2.60
C SER A 99 2.62 -14.11 -2.88
N ASP A 100 1.92 -14.77 -1.96
CA ASP A 100 1.39 -16.11 -2.14
C ASP A 100 -0.14 -16.00 -2.15
N ASN A 101 -0.79 -16.49 -3.21
CA ASN A 101 -2.23 -16.38 -3.41
C ASN A 101 -2.85 -17.76 -3.56
N ASP A 102 -3.89 -18.04 -2.76
CA ASP A 102 -4.75 -19.19 -2.89
C ASP A 102 -6.12 -18.76 -3.41
N LEU A 103 -6.45 -19.22 -4.61
CA LEU A 103 -7.66 -18.86 -5.35
C LEU A 103 -8.68 -19.97 -5.25
N GLU A 104 -9.92 -19.61 -4.95
CA GLU A 104 -11.06 -20.52 -4.98
C GLU A 104 -12.25 -19.81 -5.59
N GLN A 105 -12.84 -20.43 -6.61
CA GLN A 105 -14.02 -19.91 -7.30
C GLN A 105 -15.07 -21.03 -7.43
N THR A 106 -16.28 -20.76 -6.98
CA THR A 106 -17.40 -21.68 -7.12
C THR A 106 -18.41 -21.10 -8.10
N GLN A 107 -18.65 -21.82 -9.19
CA GLN A 107 -19.60 -21.46 -10.23
C GLN A 107 -20.43 -22.68 -10.63
N LEU A 108 -21.76 -22.55 -10.63
CA LEU A 108 -22.70 -23.61 -11.00
C LEU A 108 -22.44 -24.95 -10.27
N GLY A 109 -22.08 -24.88 -9.00
CA GLY A 109 -21.81 -26.06 -8.18
C GLY A 109 -20.43 -26.70 -8.37
N THR A 110 -19.59 -26.14 -9.23
CA THR A 110 -18.20 -26.58 -9.44
C THR A 110 -17.24 -25.61 -8.78
N THR A 111 -16.33 -26.13 -7.95
CA THR A 111 -15.28 -25.36 -7.31
C THR A 111 -13.97 -25.49 -8.08
N ILE A 112 -13.44 -24.35 -8.52
CA ILE A 112 -12.14 -24.22 -9.21
C ILE A 112 -11.13 -23.69 -8.20
N LYS A 113 -9.99 -24.35 -8.08
CA LYS A 113 -8.89 -23.96 -7.17
C LYS A 113 -7.63 -23.71 -7.95
N GLY A 114 -6.86 -22.75 -7.49
CA GLY A 114 -5.53 -22.44 -8.02
C GLY A 114 -4.65 -21.80 -6.96
N SER A 115 -3.35 -21.83 -7.18
CA SER A 115 -2.36 -21.20 -6.34
C SER A 115 -1.38 -20.45 -7.23
N VAL A 116 -1.12 -19.19 -6.93
CA VAL A 116 -0.25 -18.33 -7.73
C VAL A 116 0.65 -17.50 -6.85
N ASP A 117 1.93 -17.44 -7.20
CA ASP A 117 2.92 -16.58 -6.59
C ASP A 117 3.09 -15.30 -7.42
N GLY A 118 3.26 -14.19 -6.73
CA GLY A 118 3.59 -12.91 -7.35
C GLY A 118 4.78 -12.27 -6.66
N ASN A 119 5.36 -11.29 -7.32
CA ASN A 119 6.36 -10.43 -6.73
C ASN A 119 6.24 -9.01 -7.29
N ALA A 120 6.70 -8.05 -6.53
CA ALA A 120 6.80 -6.67 -6.95
C ALA A 120 8.12 -6.07 -6.47
N PHE A 121 8.78 -5.36 -7.36
CA PHE A 121 9.85 -4.45 -7.04
C PHE A 121 9.27 -3.04 -6.99
N PHE A 122 9.71 -2.23 -6.04
CA PHE A 122 9.30 -0.83 -5.98
C PHE A 122 10.47 0.08 -5.62
N ALA A 123 10.38 1.30 -6.09
CA ALA A 123 11.28 2.39 -5.74
C ALA A 123 10.50 3.70 -5.69
N GLY A 124 10.83 4.57 -4.76
CA GLY A 124 10.13 5.84 -4.63
C GLY A 124 11.00 6.94 -4.03
N ILE A 125 10.56 8.16 -4.27
CA ILE A 125 11.08 9.35 -3.62
C ILE A 125 9.93 10.31 -3.35
N ARG A 126 9.94 10.96 -2.19
CA ARG A 126 8.98 11.98 -1.80
C ARG A 126 9.73 13.19 -1.26
N ALA A 127 9.35 14.37 -1.72
CA ALA A 127 9.84 15.64 -1.23
C ALA A 127 8.77 16.32 -0.39
N GLU A 128 9.14 16.84 0.78
CA GLU A 128 8.27 17.52 1.72
C GLU A 128 8.92 18.82 2.18
N LYS A 129 8.12 19.88 2.32
CA LYS A 129 8.60 21.13 2.90
C LYS A 129 7.68 21.53 4.05
N GLU A 130 8.22 21.56 5.26
CA GLU A 130 7.49 22.05 6.42
C GLU A 130 7.47 23.57 6.45
N ILE A 131 6.27 24.13 6.55
CA ILE A 131 6.02 25.56 6.74
C ILE A 131 5.50 25.75 8.15
N ALA A 132 6.33 26.32 9.02
CA ALA A 132 5.98 26.53 10.42
C ALA A 132 5.03 27.73 10.58
N LEU A 133 3.96 27.53 11.34
CA LEU A 133 2.91 28.51 11.65
C LEU A 133 2.68 28.54 13.18
N GLY A 134 3.69 28.89 13.96
CA GLY A 134 3.66 28.81 15.43
C GLY A 134 3.66 27.36 15.91
N ALA A 135 2.64 26.99 16.69
CA ALA A 135 2.46 25.60 17.14
C ALA A 135 1.91 24.67 16.03
N SER A 136 1.49 25.23 14.93
CA SER A 136 0.99 24.51 13.76
C SER A 136 2.04 24.47 12.65
N SER A 137 1.89 23.53 11.73
CA SER A 137 2.67 23.48 10.49
C SER A 137 1.83 22.97 9.32
N LEU A 138 2.18 23.41 8.13
CA LEU A 138 1.71 22.88 6.87
C LEU A 138 2.88 22.27 6.13
N THR A 139 2.72 21.05 5.67
CA THR A 139 3.75 20.31 4.94
C THR A 139 3.22 19.87 3.58
N PRO A 140 3.36 20.68 2.54
CA PRO A 140 3.10 20.24 1.19
C PRO A 140 4.11 19.17 0.78
N TYR A 141 3.67 18.22 -0.02
CA TYR A 141 4.51 17.14 -0.54
C TYR A 141 4.18 16.78 -1.97
N ALA A 142 5.18 16.25 -2.65
CA ALA A 142 5.04 15.57 -3.92
C ALA A 142 6.01 14.38 -3.96
N GLY A 143 5.58 13.31 -4.59
CA GLY A 143 6.38 12.10 -4.71
C GLY A 143 6.27 11.45 -6.07
N LEU A 144 7.13 10.48 -6.28
CA LEU A 144 7.10 9.60 -7.45
C LEU A 144 7.44 8.19 -6.99
N ARG A 145 6.60 7.22 -7.32
CA ARG A 145 6.80 5.80 -7.00
C ARG A 145 6.62 4.96 -8.25
N TYR A 146 7.50 3.98 -8.37
CA TYR A 146 7.47 2.99 -9.42
C TYR A 146 7.26 1.61 -8.84
N TYR A 147 6.39 0.82 -9.48
CA TYR A 147 6.15 -0.58 -9.17
C TYR A 147 6.30 -1.42 -10.42
N ARG A 148 7.09 -2.48 -10.33
CA ARG A 148 7.08 -3.55 -11.32
C ARG A 148 6.44 -4.78 -10.69
N ILE A 149 5.31 -5.20 -11.23
CA ILE A 149 4.49 -6.28 -10.69
C ILE A 149 4.58 -7.47 -11.62
N HIS A 150 4.96 -8.61 -11.07
CA HIS A 150 5.00 -9.90 -11.75
C HIS A 150 4.05 -10.87 -11.05
N THR A 151 3.20 -11.52 -11.84
CA THR A 151 2.32 -12.60 -11.38
C THR A 151 2.75 -13.88 -12.06
N GLY A 152 2.97 -14.94 -11.29
CA GLY A 152 3.39 -16.24 -11.84
C GLY A 152 2.31 -16.89 -12.67
N ASP A 153 2.70 -17.79 -13.55
CA ASP A 153 1.80 -18.66 -14.29
C ASP A 153 1.36 -19.82 -13.38
N PHE A 154 0.13 -20.27 -13.55
CA PHE A 154 -0.37 -21.44 -12.83
C PHE A 154 -1.40 -22.21 -13.65
N THR A 155 -1.60 -23.46 -13.27
CA THR A 155 -2.67 -24.32 -13.82
C THR A 155 -3.68 -24.59 -12.72
N ASP A 156 -4.94 -24.34 -12.97
CA ASP A 156 -6.01 -24.54 -12.00
C ASP A 156 -6.45 -26.01 -11.91
N SER A 157 -7.39 -26.30 -11.02
CA SER A 157 -7.89 -27.65 -10.77
C SER A 157 -8.68 -28.26 -11.94
N LEU A 158 -9.07 -27.46 -12.93
CA LEU A 158 -9.70 -27.91 -14.17
C LEU A 158 -8.69 -28.10 -15.31
N GLY A 159 -7.41 -27.85 -15.07
CA GLY A 159 -6.34 -27.94 -16.08
C GLY A 159 -6.21 -26.71 -16.97
N MET A 160 -6.88 -25.60 -16.65
CA MET A 160 -6.70 -24.34 -17.35
C MET A 160 -5.41 -23.66 -16.95
N LYS A 161 -4.64 -23.21 -17.94
CA LYS A 161 -3.40 -22.46 -17.74
C LYS A 161 -3.70 -20.97 -17.67
N HIS A 162 -3.18 -20.32 -16.65
CA HIS A 162 -3.29 -18.87 -16.41
C HIS A 162 -1.92 -18.22 -16.57
N GLU A 163 -1.83 -17.24 -17.46
CA GLU A 163 -0.64 -16.47 -17.73
C GLU A 163 -0.97 -14.97 -17.62
N THR A 164 -0.25 -14.25 -16.76
CA THR A 164 -0.48 -12.83 -16.52
C THR A 164 0.71 -12.01 -16.98
N GLU A 165 0.45 -10.92 -17.69
CA GLU A 165 1.47 -9.98 -18.13
C GLU A 165 2.08 -9.22 -16.95
N ASN A 166 3.38 -8.91 -17.05
CA ASN A 166 4.03 -7.99 -16.12
C ASN A 166 3.47 -6.58 -16.29
N ALA A 167 3.39 -5.85 -15.18
CA ALA A 167 2.90 -4.49 -15.17
C ALA A 167 3.92 -3.53 -14.57
N ASN A 168 4.03 -2.34 -15.17
CA ASN A 168 4.83 -1.22 -14.67
C ASN A 168 3.88 -0.08 -14.32
N LEU A 169 3.71 0.17 -13.02
CA LEU A 169 2.83 1.19 -12.48
C LEU A 169 3.63 2.34 -11.89
N TRP A 170 3.25 3.56 -12.21
CA TRP A 170 3.78 4.78 -11.64
C TRP A 170 2.72 5.51 -10.84
N ASN A 171 3.10 6.00 -9.66
CA ASN A 171 2.26 6.84 -8.82
C ASN A 171 2.97 8.17 -8.58
N LEU A 172 2.20 9.25 -8.68
CA LEU A 172 2.62 10.61 -8.35
C LEU A 172 1.67 11.16 -7.28
N PRO A 173 1.98 10.92 -5.99
CA PRO A 173 1.21 11.49 -4.90
C PRO A 173 1.58 12.95 -4.68
N VAL A 174 0.55 13.79 -4.53
CA VAL A 174 0.68 15.19 -4.13
C VAL A 174 -0.31 15.49 -3.03
N GLY A 175 0.02 16.39 -2.13
CA GLY A 175 -0.89 16.76 -1.06
C GLY A 175 -0.29 17.72 -0.06
N VAL A 176 -1.00 17.90 1.04
CA VAL A 176 -0.60 18.73 2.15
C VAL A 176 -1.01 18.07 3.46
N GLU A 177 -0.11 18.13 4.43
CA GLU A 177 -0.33 17.67 5.80
C GLU A 177 -0.36 18.87 6.74
N PHE A 178 -1.36 18.91 7.61
CA PHE A 178 -1.48 19.88 8.69
C PHE A 178 -1.20 19.19 10.02
N ARG A 179 -0.39 19.84 10.87
CA ARG A 179 -0.05 19.41 12.22
C ARG A 179 -0.24 20.55 13.21
N HIS A 180 -0.70 20.22 14.41
CA HIS A 180 -0.77 21.16 15.51
C HIS A 180 -0.23 20.50 16.78
N GLU A 181 0.89 21.05 17.30
CA GLU A 181 1.55 20.49 18.49
C GLU A 181 0.97 21.07 19.78
N VAL A 182 0.59 20.18 20.68
CA VAL A 182 0.19 20.53 22.04
C VAL A 182 1.16 19.85 23.02
N LYS A 183 1.88 20.66 23.81
CA LYS A 183 2.81 20.17 24.83
C LYS A 183 2.08 19.92 26.14
N ASN A 184 2.29 18.74 26.74
CA ASN A 184 1.74 18.34 28.01
C ASN A 184 2.80 17.55 28.81
N GLY A 185 3.48 18.24 29.72
CA GLY A 185 4.60 17.67 30.46
C GLY A 185 5.77 17.30 29.54
N SER A 186 6.22 16.05 29.65
CA SER A 186 7.29 15.51 28.78
C SER A 186 6.79 15.02 27.42
N TRP A 187 5.48 15.05 27.18
CA TRP A 187 4.85 14.59 25.94
C TRP A 187 4.45 15.75 25.05
N SER A 188 4.64 15.55 23.75
CA SER A 188 4.01 16.35 22.70
C SER A 188 2.88 15.55 22.08
N LEU A 189 1.68 16.12 22.01
CA LEU A 189 0.52 15.56 21.34
C LEU A 189 0.29 16.35 20.05
N THR A 190 0.22 15.66 18.93
CA THR A 190 0.09 16.31 17.62
C THR A 190 -1.05 15.67 16.83
N PRO A 191 -2.24 16.29 16.80
CA PRO A 191 -3.25 15.93 15.82
C PRO A 191 -2.74 16.25 14.41
N VAL A 192 -3.09 15.38 13.47
CA VAL A 192 -2.64 15.43 12.08
C VAL A 192 -3.84 15.30 11.15
N ALA A 193 -3.88 16.12 10.12
CA ALA A 193 -4.83 16.02 9.03
C ALA A 193 -4.08 16.11 7.70
N GLU A 194 -4.47 15.30 6.74
CA GLU A 194 -3.88 15.27 5.42
C GLU A 194 -4.95 15.16 4.36
N ILE A 195 -4.77 15.90 3.27
CA ILE A 195 -5.49 15.72 2.01
C ILE A 195 -4.49 15.60 0.88
N GLY A 196 -4.78 14.74 -0.06
CA GLY A 196 -3.90 14.51 -1.19
C GLY A 196 -4.61 13.86 -2.36
N TYR A 197 -3.89 13.73 -3.44
CA TYR A 197 -4.30 13.04 -4.63
C TYR A 197 -3.14 12.24 -5.19
N ASN A 198 -3.41 11.00 -5.58
CA ASN A 198 -2.43 10.14 -6.23
C ASN A 198 -2.78 9.98 -7.69
N PHE A 199 -1.89 10.41 -8.58
CA PHE A 199 -2.01 10.19 -10.03
C PHE A 199 -1.39 8.85 -10.36
N ALA A 200 -2.17 7.91 -10.89
CA ALA A 200 -1.68 6.63 -11.40
C ALA A 200 -1.42 6.72 -12.90
N MET A 201 -0.25 6.24 -13.32
CA MET A 201 0.22 6.27 -14.70
C MET A 201 0.89 4.95 -15.06
N GLY A 202 1.10 4.71 -16.35
CA GLY A 202 1.69 3.47 -16.85
C GLY A 202 0.64 2.37 -17.01
N ASP A 203 1.00 1.16 -16.65
CA ASP A 203 0.12 0.00 -16.75
C ASP A 203 -0.87 -0.01 -15.57
N LYS A 204 -1.99 0.64 -15.72
CA LYS A 204 -3.06 0.64 -14.71
C LYS A 204 -3.87 -0.65 -14.72
N ASP A 205 -3.78 -1.39 -15.80
CA ASP A 205 -4.41 -2.70 -15.99
C ASP A 205 -3.35 -3.75 -16.26
N THR A 206 -3.61 -4.99 -15.85
CA THR A 206 -2.84 -6.16 -16.28
C THR A 206 -3.75 -7.14 -17.01
N LYS A 207 -3.20 -7.91 -17.95
CA LYS A 207 -3.94 -8.90 -18.74
C LYS A 207 -3.57 -10.31 -18.29
N GLU A 208 -4.59 -11.12 -18.07
CA GLU A 208 -4.47 -12.53 -17.82
C GLU A 208 -5.04 -13.31 -19.02
N THR A 209 -4.26 -14.24 -19.54
CA THR A 209 -4.71 -15.18 -20.57
C THR A 209 -4.98 -16.54 -19.95
N VAL A 210 -6.21 -17.02 -20.09
CA VAL A 210 -6.63 -18.35 -19.63
C VAL A 210 -6.79 -19.25 -20.84
N SER A 211 -6.11 -20.39 -20.86
CA SER A 211 -6.10 -21.32 -22.00
C SER A 211 -6.35 -22.76 -21.59
N LEU A 212 -7.06 -23.51 -22.47
CA LEU A 212 -7.29 -24.93 -22.36
C LEU A 212 -7.42 -25.54 -23.77
N GLY A 213 -6.58 -26.54 -24.09
CA GLY A 213 -6.71 -27.32 -25.32
C GLY A 213 -6.64 -26.53 -26.62
N GLY A 214 -5.89 -25.41 -26.64
CA GLY A 214 -5.74 -24.55 -27.82
C GLY A 214 -6.76 -23.40 -27.91
N ALA A 215 -7.77 -23.35 -27.06
CA ALA A 215 -8.65 -22.21 -26.90
C ALA A 215 -8.08 -21.29 -25.81
N ALA A 216 -8.19 -19.98 -26.02
CA ALA A 216 -7.70 -18.98 -25.07
C ALA A 216 -8.63 -17.77 -25.01
N ASP A 217 -8.83 -17.24 -23.80
CA ASP A 217 -9.50 -15.98 -23.52
C ASP A 217 -8.58 -15.06 -22.72
N THR A 218 -8.70 -13.76 -22.97
CA THR A 218 -7.92 -12.75 -22.25
C THR A 218 -8.84 -11.86 -21.43
N PHE A 219 -8.47 -11.66 -20.15
CA PHE A 219 -9.16 -10.82 -19.19
C PHE A 219 -8.26 -9.66 -18.78
N SER A 220 -8.85 -8.49 -18.51
CA SER A 220 -8.14 -7.31 -18.03
C SER A 220 -8.52 -7.03 -16.57
N PHE A 221 -7.52 -6.78 -15.73
CA PHE A 221 -7.69 -6.47 -14.31
C PHE A 221 -7.10 -5.11 -13.99
N ASP A 222 -7.84 -4.29 -13.24
CA ASP A 222 -7.34 -3.02 -12.73
C ASP A 222 -6.35 -3.26 -11.58
N ILE A 223 -5.14 -2.73 -11.69
CA ILE A 223 -4.08 -2.83 -10.67
C ILE A 223 -3.74 -1.50 -10.03
N GLY A 224 -4.15 -0.39 -10.61
CA GLY A 224 -3.94 0.94 -10.08
C GLY A 224 -4.87 1.96 -10.70
N GLU A 225 -5.27 2.91 -9.89
CA GLU A 225 -6.07 4.05 -10.32
C GLU A 225 -5.67 5.32 -9.59
N SER A 226 -6.01 6.46 -10.18
CA SER A 226 -5.88 7.74 -9.51
C SER A 226 -6.93 7.84 -8.39
N ALA A 227 -6.53 8.35 -7.24
CA ALA A 227 -7.39 8.39 -6.07
C ALA A 227 -7.15 9.64 -5.21
N PHE A 228 -8.23 10.12 -4.62
CA PHE A 228 -8.21 11.12 -3.55
C PHE A 228 -7.86 10.44 -2.22
N LEU A 229 -7.10 11.16 -1.38
CA LEU A 229 -6.71 10.74 -0.04
C LEU A 229 -7.13 11.78 0.99
N ALA A 230 -7.70 11.31 2.09
CA ALA A 230 -7.87 12.07 3.32
C ALA A 230 -7.42 11.24 4.53
N ARG A 231 -6.72 11.86 5.47
CA ARG A 231 -6.24 11.19 6.69
C ARG A 231 -6.44 12.08 7.90
N LEU A 232 -6.84 11.46 9.01
CA LEU A 232 -6.87 12.04 10.33
C LEU A 232 -6.11 11.13 11.28
N GLY A 233 -5.27 11.70 12.11
CA GLY A 233 -4.47 10.95 13.07
C GLY A 233 -4.07 11.79 14.25
N VAL A 234 -3.43 11.12 15.20
CA VAL A 234 -2.80 11.73 16.38
C VAL A 234 -1.47 11.04 16.64
N GLU A 235 -0.48 11.84 16.97
CA GLU A 235 0.85 11.38 17.36
C GLU A 235 1.16 11.87 18.78
N ALA A 236 1.79 11.03 19.57
CA ALA A 236 2.32 11.37 20.89
C ALA A 236 3.80 11.04 20.93
N GLU A 237 4.60 11.97 21.38
CA GLU A 237 6.06 11.83 21.38
C GLU A 237 6.66 12.36 22.69
N ASN A 238 7.68 11.65 23.18
CA ASN A 238 8.61 12.12 24.19
C ASN A 238 10.05 11.86 23.76
N SER A 239 11.02 11.98 24.65
CA SER A 239 12.44 11.73 24.32
C SER A 239 12.75 10.28 23.89
N THR A 240 11.92 9.32 24.28
CA THR A 240 12.14 7.88 24.10
C THR A 240 11.14 7.25 23.14
N TRP A 241 9.86 7.62 23.25
CA TRP A 241 8.76 6.98 22.56
C TRP A 241 8.10 7.90 21.53
N THR A 242 7.72 7.31 20.41
CA THR A 242 6.78 7.89 19.45
C THR A 242 5.62 6.91 19.30
N LEU A 243 4.40 7.39 19.53
CA LEU A 243 3.18 6.60 19.41
C LEU A 243 2.23 7.35 18.46
N GLY A 244 1.48 6.63 17.69
CA GLY A 244 0.51 7.26 16.80
C GLY A 244 -0.57 6.31 16.34
N GLY A 245 -1.60 6.88 15.78
CA GLY A 245 -2.68 6.14 15.18
C GLY A 245 -3.59 7.05 14.39
N GLY A 246 -4.37 6.47 13.51
CA GLY A 246 -5.28 7.26 12.70
C GLY A 246 -6.08 6.44 11.72
N TYR A 247 -6.75 7.20 10.88
CA TYR A 247 -7.65 6.72 9.86
C TYR A 247 -7.31 7.37 8.53
N ARG A 248 -7.27 6.57 7.47
CA ARG A 248 -7.04 7.02 6.09
C ARG A 248 -8.19 6.57 5.21
N TYR A 249 -8.73 7.49 4.44
CA TYR A 249 -9.75 7.25 3.43
C TYR A 249 -9.17 7.51 2.05
N GLN A 250 -9.41 6.60 1.11
CA GLN A 250 -9.05 6.78 -0.29
C GLN A 250 -10.26 6.52 -1.19
N LYS A 251 -10.43 7.34 -2.21
CA LYS A 251 -11.50 7.22 -3.18
C LYS A 251 -10.97 7.43 -4.59
N GLY A 252 -11.07 6.40 -5.41
CA GLY A 252 -10.87 6.44 -6.85
C GLY A 252 -12.18 6.32 -7.62
N SER A 253 -12.10 6.12 -8.92
CA SER A 253 -13.28 5.91 -9.77
C SER A 253 -13.99 4.59 -9.44
N ASP A 254 -13.23 3.54 -9.24
CA ASP A 254 -13.72 2.17 -9.05
C ASP A 254 -13.39 1.59 -7.67
N THR A 255 -12.69 2.34 -6.83
CA THR A 255 -12.28 1.88 -5.50
C THR A 255 -12.64 2.85 -4.40
N GLN A 256 -12.90 2.29 -3.22
CA GLN A 256 -13.06 3.00 -1.97
C GLN A 256 -12.36 2.21 -0.87
N SER A 257 -11.47 2.86 -0.14
CA SER A 257 -10.65 2.22 0.90
C SER A 257 -10.76 2.96 2.22
N ASN A 258 -10.90 2.19 3.28
CA ASN A 258 -10.81 2.64 4.66
C ASN A 258 -9.64 1.91 5.32
N GLN A 259 -8.77 2.66 5.98
CA GLN A 259 -7.55 2.14 6.56
C GLN A 259 -7.38 2.70 7.97
N TRP A 260 -7.13 1.82 8.94
CA TRP A 260 -6.77 2.17 10.31
C TRP A 260 -5.34 1.75 10.55
N TYR A 261 -4.58 2.60 11.21
CA TYR A 261 -3.18 2.31 11.51
C TYR A 261 -2.82 2.68 12.95
N ILE A 262 -1.86 1.95 13.48
CA ILE A 262 -1.20 2.22 14.76
C ILE A 262 0.30 2.14 14.49
N GLN A 263 1.04 3.08 15.06
CA GLN A 263 2.49 3.12 14.94
C GLN A 263 3.15 3.33 16.31
N ALA A 264 4.31 2.75 16.50
CA ALA A 264 5.13 2.92 17.67
C ALA A 264 6.60 2.98 17.29
N GLY A 265 7.35 3.82 17.94
CA GLY A 265 8.79 3.94 17.78
C GLY A 265 9.49 4.08 19.12
N TYR A 266 10.68 3.52 19.20
CA TYR A 266 11.55 3.58 20.38
C TYR A 266 12.94 4.06 19.96
N ARG A 267 13.46 5.05 20.67
CA ARG A 267 14.81 5.61 20.47
C ARG A 267 15.71 5.16 21.62
N PHE A 268 16.92 4.72 21.30
CA PHE A 268 17.93 4.32 22.27
C PHE A 268 19.25 5.05 22.05
#